data_9ee8cb093a46bb0f08e3e0a95d6c1558
#
_entry.id   9ee8cb093a46bb0f08e3e0a95d6c1558
#
_cell.length_a   1.000
_cell.length_b   1.000
_cell.length_c   1.000
_cell.angle_alpha   90.00
_cell.angle_beta   90.00
_cell.angle_gamma   90.00
#
_symmetry.space_group_name_H-M   'P 1'
#
loop_
_entity.id
_entity.type
_entity.pdbx_description
1 polymer ?
#
loop_
_entity_poly.entity_id
_entity_poly.type
_entity_poly.pdbx_seq_one_letter_code
_entity_poly.pdbx_strand_id
1 'polypeptide(L)'
;MKQVLIETQLFKTTPVSLTEGKSERGLPLVEGILATAEVKNGNGRYYSRDLWNREIDKYMELVRDNRATGELDHPESQVINLKNVSHNIKDMYWDGDNVMGKIEILPTPSGNILKALIDSGITVGVSSRGMGSLEESGGVMEVQDDFELLCWDFVSTPSNPGSYMQTIREGKENNTNPYTKANSIVTEILCANG
;
A
#
# COMPACT_ATOMS: atom_id res chain seq x y z
N MET A 1 -1.71 -25.48 -10.96
CA MET A 1 -2.83 -25.58 -9.96
C MET A 1 -2.95 -24.22 -9.31
N LYS A 2 -4.15 -23.61 -9.31
CA LYS A 2 -4.40 -22.34 -8.63
C LYS A 2 -4.13 -22.47 -7.13
N GLN A 3 -3.41 -21.52 -6.56
CA GLN A 3 -3.11 -21.44 -5.13
C GLN A 3 -3.32 -20.01 -4.64
N VAL A 4 -3.46 -19.82 -3.33
CA VAL A 4 -3.51 -18.49 -2.74
C VAL A 4 -2.13 -17.86 -2.84
N LEU A 5 -2.05 -16.69 -3.46
CA LEU A 5 -0.85 -15.88 -3.58
C LEU A 5 -0.97 -14.69 -2.64
N ILE A 6 -0.05 -14.64 -1.68
CA ILE A 6 0.08 -13.56 -0.70
C ILE A 6 1.43 -12.92 -0.93
N GLU A 7 1.45 -11.59 -1.05
CA GLU A 7 2.66 -10.83 -1.37
C GLU A 7 3.14 -10.00 -0.19
N THR A 8 4.32 -10.29 0.34
CA THR A 8 4.96 -9.60 1.48
C THR A 8 6.37 -9.08 1.17
N GLN A 9 6.64 -7.72 1.10
CA GLN A 9 8.00 -7.13 0.89
C GLN A 9 8.22 -5.67 1.36
N LEU A 10 9.51 -5.27 1.57
CA LEU A 10 9.94 -3.97 2.09
C LEU A 10 10.31 -2.95 1.00
N PHE A 11 9.92 -1.65 1.12
CA PHE A 11 10.39 -0.57 0.26
C PHE A 11 10.42 0.86 0.81
N LYS A 12 11.08 1.76 0.05
CA LYS A 12 11.23 3.19 0.36
C LYS A 12 10.05 3.99 -0.20
N THR A 13 9.43 4.81 0.65
CA THR A 13 8.33 5.70 0.31
C THR A 13 8.78 6.93 -0.47
N THR A 14 8.03 7.31 -1.51
CA THR A 14 8.07 8.64 -2.09
C THR A 14 6.93 9.45 -1.47
N PRO A 15 7.16 10.70 -0.98
CA PRO A 15 6.08 11.50 -0.42
C PRO A 15 5.09 11.89 -1.52
N VAL A 16 3.83 11.56 -1.35
CA VAL A 16 2.75 12.01 -2.23
C VAL A 16 2.08 13.22 -1.61
N SER A 17 1.93 14.29 -2.40
CA SER A 17 1.27 15.54 -2.01
C SER A 17 -0.23 15.32 -1.88
N LEU A 18 -0.83 15.87 -0.83
CA LEU A 18 -2.15 15.54 -0.35
C LEU A 18 -3.11 16.70 -0.39
N THR A 19 -4.28 16.47 -0.90
CA THR A 19 -5.47 17.26 -0.66
C THR A 19 -6.45 16.45 0.17
N GLU A 20 -6.67 16.87 1.42
CA GLU A 20 -7.72 16.44 2.34
C GLU A 20 -7.58 15.07 3.01
N GLY A 21 -7.14 15.07 4.26
CA GLY A 21 -6.90 13.92 5.13
C GLY A 21 -8.13 13.12 5.57
N LYS A 22 -9.31 13.40 5.00
CA LYS A 22 -10.57 12.71 5.33
C LYS A 22 -11.40 12.49 4.08
N SER A 23 -12.11 11.35 4.08
CA SER A 23 -13.13 11.06 3.07
C SER A 23 -14.34 12.01 3.22
N GLU A 24 -15.26 11.99 2.24
CA GLU A 24 -16.54 12.70 2.31
C GLU A 24 -17.35 12.34 3.56
N ARG A 25 -17.10 11.17 4.16
CA ARG A 25 -17.70 10.71 5.41
C ARG A 25 -16.95 11.17 6.66
N GLY A 26 -15.88 11.94 6.52
CA GLY A 26 -15.01 12.38 7.61
C GLY A 26 -14.11 11.28 8.19
N LEU A 27 -13.98 10.13 7.52
CA LEU A 27 -13.12 9.03 7.94
C LEU A 27 -11.67 9.23 7.47
N PRO A 28 -10.68 8.72 8.21
CA PRO A 28 -9.27 8.86 7.84
C PRO A 28 -8.97 8.23 6.49
N LEU A 29 -8.19 8.94 5.67
CA LEU A 29 -7.64 8.45 4.41
C LEU A 29 -6.13 8.26 4.53
N VAL A 30 -5.63 7.20 3.94
CA VAL A 30 -4.21 6.94 3.72
C VAL A 30 -3.97 6.65 2.24
N GLU A 31 -2.76 6.91 1.77
CA GLU A 31 -2.37 6.70 0.38
C GLU A 31 -0.98 6.07 0.32
N GLY A 32 -0.76 5.20 -0.66
CA GLY A 32 0.53 4.59 -0.89
C GLY A 32 0.53 3.58 -2.02
N ILE A 33 1.69 2.94 -2.21
CA ILE A 33 1.88 1.91 -3.22
C ILE A 33 1.20 0.62 -2.78
N LEU A 34 0.31 0.09 -3.62
CA LEU A 34 -0.33 -1.20 -3.45
C LEU A 34 0.50 -2.33 -4.08
N ALA A 35 1.00 -2.10 -5.29
CA ALA A 35 1.83 -3.04 -6.04
C ALA A 35 2.81 -2.29 -6.94
N THR A 36 3.85 -2.99 -7.39
CA THR A 36 4.74 -2.54 -8.47
C THR A 36 4.77 -3.61 -9.54
N ALA A 37 4.47 -3.24 -10.78
CA ALA A 37 4.53 -4.14 -11.93
C ALA A 37 5.96 -4.29 -12.44
N GLU A 38 6.21 -5.31 -13.26
CA GLU A 38 7.45 -5.51 -14.02
C GLU A 38 8.71 -5.71 -13.15
N VAL A 39 8.53 -5.97 -11.84
CA VAL A 39 9.66 -6.22 -10.93
C VAL A 39 9.49 -7.54 -10.18
N LYS A 40 10.61 -8.22 -9.94
CA LYS A 40 10.63 -9.37 -9.04
C LYS A 40 10.46 -8.91 -7.62
N ASN A 41 9.42 -9.36 -6.95
CA ASN A 41 9.16 -9.04 -5.54
C ASN A 41 9.97 -9.97 -4.60
N GLY A 42 9.86 -9.79 -3.27
CA GLY A 42 10.65 -10.56 -2.33
C GLY A 42 10.24 -12.00 -2.14
N ASN A 43 9.06 -12.35 -2.60
CA ASN A 43 8.66 -13.74 -2.70
C ASN A 43 9.21 -14.40 -3.98
N GLY A 44 10.00 -13.66 -4.77
CA GLY A 44 10.55 -14.13 -6.02
C GLY A 44 9.54 -14.17 -7.16
N ARG A 45 8.40 -13.51 -7.01
CA ARG A 45 7.31 -13.49 -7.99
C ARG A 45 7.38 -12.24 -8.86
N TYR A 46 6.91 -12.37 -10.09
CA TYR A 46 6.82 -11.31 -11.07
C TYR A 46 5.38 -11.20 -11.56
N TYR A 47 4.90 -9.98 -11.62
CA TYR A 47 3.57 -9.63 -12.12
C TYR A 47 3.73 -8.67 -13.30
N SER A 48 3.20 -9.04 -14.46
CA SER A 48 3.22 -8.16 -15.62
C SER A 48 2.29 -6.96 -15.43
N ARG A 49 2.56 -5.88 -16.13
CA ARG A 49 1.70 -4.70 -16.15
C ARG A 49 0.31 -5.00 -16.70
N ASP A 50 0.24 -5.84 -17.74
CA ASP A 50 -1.04 -6.23 -18.35
C ASP A 50 -1.90 -7.04 -17.39
N LEU A 51 -1.29 -7.92 -16.59
CA LEU A 51 -1.97 -8.66 -15.53
C LEU A 51 -2.58 -7.70 -14.50
N TRP A 52 -1.80 -6.72 -14.01
CA TRP A 52 -2.29 -5.73 -13.06
C TRP A 52 -3.36 -4.83 -13.67
N ASN A 53 -3.22 -4.36 -14.92
CA ASN A 53 -4.24 -3.57 -15.60
C ASN A 53 -5.58 -4.29 -15.58
N ARG A 54 -5.59 -5.55 -16.00
CA ARG A 54 -6.81 -6.37 -16.04
C ARG A 54 -7.45 -6.54 -14.64
N GLU A 55 -6.63 -6.84 -13.63
CA GLU A 55 -7.15 -7.06 -12.29
C GLU A 55 -7.60 -5.77 -11.60
N ILE A 56 -6.91 -4.65 -11.83
CA ILE A 56 -7.32 -3.33 -11.35
C ILE A 56 -8.66 -2.94 -11.96
N ASP A 57 -8.84 -3.09 -13.28
CA ASP A 57 -10.09 -2.76 -13.95
C ASP A 57 -11.28 -3.52 -13.35
N LYS A 58 -11.12 -4.83 -13.07
CA LYS A 58 -12.12 -5.64 -12.39
C LYS A 58 -12.36 -5.18 -10.95
N TYR A 59 -11.28 -4.91 -10.21
CA TYR A 59 -11.36 -4.51 -8.80
C TYR A 59 -12.01 -3.13 -8.63
N MET A 60 -11.85 -2.24 -9.62
CA MET A 60 -12.52 -0.94 -9.63
C MET A 60 -14.05 -1.03 -9.69
N GLU A 61 -14.62 -2.16 -10.09
CA GLU A 61 -16.06 -2.41 -9.94
C GLU A 61 -16.44 -2.52 -8.45
N LEU A 62 -15.63 -3.24 -7.65
CA LEU A 62 -15.83 -3.32 -6.20
C LEU A 62 -15.66 -1.95 -5.51
N VAL A 63 -14.71 -1.14 -6.00
CA VAL A 63 -14.52 0.23 -5.51
C VAL A 63 -15.76 1.08 -5.76
N ARG A 64 -16.30 1.08 -6.98
CA ARG A 64 -17.53 1.80 -7.36
C ARG A 64 -18.74 1.36 -6.55
N ASP A 65 -18.84 0.06 -6.28
CA ASP A 65 -19.91 -0.53 -5.46
C ASP A 65 -19.71 -0.32 -3.96
N ASN A 66 -18.59 0.31 -3.55
CA ASN A 66 -18.18 0.48 -2.14
C ASN A 66 -18.04 -0.87 -1.39
N ARG A 67 -17.50 -1.88 -2.07
CA ARG A 67 -17.32 -3.26 -1.61
C ARG A 67 -15.84 -3.70 -1.57
N ALA A 68 -14.91 -2.81 -1.89
CA ALA A 68 -13.47 -3.07 -1.96
C ALA A 68 -12.83 -3.11 -0.56
N THR A 69 -13.37 -3.92 0.34
CA THR A 69 -12.92 -4.05 1.72
C THR A 69 -11.70 -4.96 1.84
N GLY A 70 -10.86 -4.71 2.87
CA GLY A 70 -9.72 -5.54 3.22
C GLY A 70 -9.60 -5.72 4.73
N GLU A 71 -8.77 -6.68 5.13
CA GLU A 71 -8.60 -7.09 6.51
C GLU A 71 -7.33 -6.48 7.14
N LEU A 72 -7.28 -6.51 8.46
CA LEU A 72 -6.05 -6.32 9.22
C LEU A 72 -5.42 -7.71 9.42
N ASP A 73 -4.18 -7.85 8.99
CA ASP A 73 -3.45 -9.11 8.80
C ASP A 73 -3.97 -9.96 7.62
N HIS A 74 -3.11 -10.90 7.19
CA HIS A 74 -3.41 -11.82 6.10
C HIS A 74 -3.93 -13.17 6.63
N PRO A 75 -5.21 -13.47 6.55
CA PRO A 75 -5.66 -14.85 6.73
C PRO A 75 -5.33 -15.67 5.46
N GLU A 76 -5.04 -16.95 5.61
CA GLU A 76 -4.90 -17.90 4.49
C GLU A 76 -6.26 -18.24 3.83
N SER A 77 -7.22 -17.35 3.91
CA SER A 77 -8.59 -17.53 3.44
C SER A 77 -8.81 -16.83 2.11
N GLN A 78 -9.60 -17.45 1.23
CA GLN A 78 -10.07 -16.85 -0.02
C GLN A 78 -11.24 -15.88 0.19
N VAL A 79 -11.87 -15.92 1.37
CA VAL A 79 -13.06 -15.13 1.70
C VAL A 79 -12.69 -14.11 2.76
N ILE A 80 -13.11 -12.86 2.54
CA ILE A 80 -12.93 -11.77 3.52
C ILE A 80 -13.79 -12.05 4.75
N ASN A 81 -13.15 -12.07 5.92
CA ASN A 81 -13.85 -12.17 7.19
C ASN A 81 -14.28 -10.78 7.65
N LEU A 82 -15.57 -10.49 7.58
CA LEU A 82 -16.14 -9.19 7.93
C LEU A 82 -15.82 -8.73 9.37
N LYS A 83 -15.47 -9.65 10.29
CA LYS A 83 -15.03 -9.29 11.65
C LYS A 83 -13.65 -8.63 11.66
N ASN A 84 -12.81 -8.93 10.66
CA ASN A 84 -11.43 -8.43 10.55
C ASN A 84 -11.32 -7.24 9.61
N VAL A 85 -12.39 -6.85 8.93
CA VAL A 85 -12.38 -5.72 8.00
C VAL A 85 -11.95 -4.45 8.73
N SER A 86 -10.92 -3.81 8.20
CA SER A 86 -10.30 -2.60 8.75
C SER A 86 -10.46 -1.38 7.86
N HIS A 87 -10.66 -1.58 6.56
CA HIS A 87 -10.60 -0.49 5.56
C HIS A 87 -11.38 -0.82 4.30
N ASN A 88 -11.51 0.18 3.43
CA ASN A 88 -12.09 0.08 2.11
C ASN A 88 -11.27 0.89 1.11
N ILE A 89 -10.92 0.30 -0.04
CA ILE A 89 -10.23 1.01 -1.12
C ILE A 89 -11.22 1.99 -1.76
N LYS A 90 -10.77 3.24 -1.94
CA LYS A 90 -11.59 4.32 -2.51
C LYS A 90 -11.19 4.67 -3.92
N ASP A 91 -9.92 4.47 -4.26
CA ASP A 91 -9.37 4.78 -5.58
C ASP A 91 -8.10 3.99 -5.82
N MET A 92 -7.82 3.66 -7.08
CA MET A 92 -6.55 3.10 -7.53
C MET A 92 -6.14 3.76 -8.85
N TYR A 93 -4.85 4.06 -8.98
CA TYR A 93 -4.29 4.69 -10.18
C TYR A 93 -2.81 4.32 -10.35
N TRP A 94 -2.30 4.52 -11.56
CA TRP A 94 -0.90 4.30 -11.87
C TRP A 94 -0.03 5.54 -11.61
N ASP A 95 1.14 5.32 -11.02
CA ASP A 95 2.25 6.27 -10.95
C ASP A 95 3.52 5.55 -11.40
N GLY A 96 3.95 5.78 -12.64
CA GLY A 96 4.99 4.97 -13.28
C GLY A 96 4.60 3.50 -13.33
N ASP A 97 5.42 2.63 -12.72
CA ASP A 97 5.16 1.19 -12.61
C ASP A 97 4.46 0.82 -11.30
N ASN A 98 4.11 1.82 -10.46
CA ASN A 98 3.43 1.60 -9.21
C ASN A 98 1.91 1.74 -9.37
N VAL A 99 1.19 0.80 -8.80
CA VAL A 99 -0.24 0.91 -8.53
C VAL A 99 -0.39 1.62 -7.20
N MET A 100 -0.92 2.83 -7.24
CA MET A 100 -1.23 3.64 -6.06
C MET A 100 -2.65 3.37 -5.60
N GLY A 101 -2.90 3.46 -4.30
CA GLY A 101 -4.24 3.32 -3.73
C GLY A 101 -4.55 4.37 -2.69
N LYS A 102 -5.79 4.88 -2.71
CA LYS A 102 -6.40 5.66 -1.63
C LYS A 102 -7.31 4.77 -0.82
N ILE A 103 -7.10 4.73 0.49
CA ILE A 103 -7.73 3.78 1.40
C ILE A 103 -8.40 4.53 2.53
N GLU A 104 -9.70 4.27 2.73
CA GLU A 104 -10.50 4.78 3.84
C GLU A 104 -10.43 3.79 5.01
N ILE A 105 -10.01 4.26 6.20
CA ILE A 105 -9.98 3.45 7.41
C ILE A 105 -11.39 3.46 8.04
N LEU A 106 -11.96 2.27 8.20
CA LEU A 106 -13.33 2.11 8.69
C LEU A 106 -13.38 2.09 10.23
N PRO A 107 -14.46 2.57 10.86
CA PRO A 107 -14.63 2.56 12.32
C PRO A 107 -15.08 1.16 12.83
N THR A 108 -14.48 0.11 12.32
CA THR A 108 -14.62 -1.27 12.80
C THR A 108 -13.62 -1.54 13.93
N PRO A 109 -13.77 -2.62 14.72
CA PRO A 109 -12.75 -2.98 15.71
C PRO A 109 -11.33 -3.05 15.13
N SER A 110 -11.14 -3.73 14.00
CA SER A 110 -9.85 -3.86 13.31
C SER A 110 -9.38 -2.52 12.70
N GLY A 111 -10.30 -1.72 12.16
CA GLY A 111 -9.97 -0.38 11.65
C GLY A 111 -9.59 0.60 12.77
N ASN A 112 -10.17 0.50 13.95
CA ASN A 112 -9.76 1.30 15.11
C ASN A 112 -8.35 0.92 15.59
N ILE A 113 -7.99 -0.37 15.56
CA ILE A 113 -6.61 -0.83 15.84
C ILE A 113 -5.67 -0.25 14.79
N LEU A 114 -5.98 -0.39 13.52
CA LEU A 114 -5.18 0.14 12.41
C LEU A 114 -4.96 1.65 12.55
N LYS A 115 -6.05 2.40 12.82
CA LYS A 115 -5.99 3.85 13.07
C LYS A 115 -5.07 4.19 14.23
N ALA A 116 -5.18 3.48 15.36
CA ALA A 116 -4.35 3.71 16.54
C ALA A 116 -2.86 3.46 16.26
N LEU A 117 -2.52 2.43 15.47
CA LEU A 117 -1.14 2.16 15.04
C LEU A 117 -0.60 3.33 14.18
N ILE A 118 -1.36 3.77 13.18
CA ILE A 118 -0.97 4.88 12.29
C ILE A 118 -0.83 6.19 13.08
N ASP A 119 -1.79 6.51 13.96
CA ASP A 119 -1.74 7.73 14.80
C ASP A 119 -0.54 7.71 15.76
N SER A 120 -0.10 6.52 16.17
CA SER A 120 1.09 6.32 17.00
C SER A 120 2.41 6.37 16.21
N GLY A 121 2.35 6.62 14.89
CA GLY A 121 3.52 6.65 14.03
C GLY A 121 4.08 5.26 13.67
N ILE A 122 3.32 4.19 13.91
CA ILE A 122 3.69 2.85 13.49
C ILE A 122 3.49 2.74 11.98
N THR A 123 4.54 2.32 11.29
CA THR A 123 4.49 2.08 9.85
C THR A 123 3.83 0.72 9.59
N VAL A 124 2.75 0.75 8.83
CA VAL A 124 2.04 -0.45 8.37
C VAL A 124 2.08 -0.50 6.85
N GLY A 125 2.12 -1.70 6.30
CA GLY A 125 2.14 -1.94 4.86
C GLY A 125 0.80 -2.42 4.35
N VAL A 126 0.68 -2.48 3.02
CA VAL A 126 -0.44 -3.11 2.32
C VAL A 126 0.09 -4.21 1.42
N SER A 127 -0.67 -5.26 1.30
CA SER A 127 -0.30 -6.44 0.55
C SER A 127 -1.49 -6.99 -0.23
N SER A 128 -1.27 -7.46 -1.45
CA SER A 128 -2.31 -8.10 -2.24
C SER A 128 -2.52 -9.53 -1.82
N ARG A 129 -3.78 -9.95 -1.79
CA ARG A 129 -4.20 -11.35 -1.67
C ARG A 129 -4.98 -11.72 -2.92
N GLY A 130 -4.57 -12.79 -3.59
CA GLY A 130 -5.17 -13.27 -4.81
C GLY A 130 -5.03 -14.77 -4.99
N MET A 131 -5.59 -15.28 -6.06
CA MET A 131 -5.46 -16.69 -6.47
C MET A 131 -4.91 -16.78 -7.87
N GLY A 132 -3.95 -17.64 -8.10
CA GLY A 132 -3.38 -17.85 -9.43
C GLY A 132 -2.39 -19.00 -9.47
N SER A 133 -1.95 -19.35 -10.66
CA SER A 133 -0.85 -20.28 -10.90
C SER A 133 0.46 -19.54 -11.08
N LEU A 134 1.55 -20.24 -10.81
CA LEU A 134 2.91 -19.76 -10.99
C LEU A 134 3.63 -20.65 -12.00
N GLU A 135 4.43 -20.05 -12.86
CA GLU A 135 5.34 -20.74 -13.77
C GLU A 135 6.75 -20.20 -13.58
N GLU A 136 7.74 -21.08 -13.54
CA GLU A 136 9.13 -20.67 -13.42
C GLU A 136 9.66 -20.27 -14.80
N SER A 137 10.12 -19.03 -14.93
CA SER A 137 10.75 -18.49 -16.13
C SER A 137 12.01 -17.71 -15.75
N GLY A 138 13.17 -18.16 -16.24
CA GLY A 138 14.44 -17.43 -16.04
C GLY A 138 14.85 -17.21 -14.56
N GLY A 139 14.46 -18.08 -13.64
CA GLY A 139 14.76 -17.94 -12.20
C GLY A 139 13.82 -16.98 -11.47
N VAL A 140 12.67 -16.68 -12.07
CA VAL A 140 11.59 -15.88 -11.50
C VAL A 140 10.30 -16.69 -11.57
N MET A 141 9.47 -16.63 -10.54
CA MET A 141 8.12 -17.21 -10.54
C MET A 141 7.14 -16.22 -11.16
N GLU A 142 6.79 -16.42 -12.41
CA GLU A 142 5.85 -15.57 -13.14
C GLU A 142 4.41 -15.94 -12.80
N VAL A 143 3.63 -14.94 -12.39
CA VAL A 143 2.20 -15.10 -12.09
C VAL A 143 1.44 -15.15 -13.40
N GLN A 144 0.62 -16.19 -13.55
CA GLN A 144 -0.05 -16.50 -14.81
C GLN A 144 -1.38 -15.77 -14.99
N ASP A 145 -1.90 -15.78 -16.21
CA ASP A 145 -3.14 -15.10 -16.61
C ASP A 145 -4.40 -15.57 -15.88
N ASP A 146 -4.34 -16.68 -15.16
CA ASP A 146 -5.44 -17.15 -14.32
C ASP A 146 -5.49 -16.47 -12.94
N PHE A 147 -4.62 -15.49 -12.69
CA PHE A 147 -4.62 -14.71 -11.46
C PHE A 147 -5.91 -13.91 -11.30
N GLU A 148 -6.42 -13.91 -10.08
CA GLU A 148 -7.59 -13.14 -9.64
C GLU A 148 -7.24 -12.42 -8.34
N LEU A 149 -7.30 -11.08 -8.35
CA LEU A 149 -7.12 -10.26 -7.17
C LEU A 149 -8.37 -10.36 -6.28
N LEU A 150 -8.18 -10.74 -5.01
CA LEU A 150 -9.27 -10.85 -4.04
C LEU A 150 -9.42 -9.57 -3.21
N CYS A 151 -8.33 -9.08 -2.64
CA CYS A 151 -8.32 -7.86 -1.82
C CYS A 151 -6.90 -7.34 -1.59
N TRP A 152 -6.85 -6.19 -0.93
CA TRP A 152 -5.65 -5.59 -0.35
C TRP A 152 -5.82 -5.62 1.16
N ASP A 153 -4.83 -6.14 1.90
CA ASP A 153 -4.86 -6.26 3.36
C ASP A 153 -3.77 -5.41 4.00
N PHE A 154 -4.03 -4.84 5.18
CA PHE A 154 -2.97 -4.18 5.96
C PHE A 154 -2.15 -5.20 6.73
N VAL A 155 -0.83 -5.06 6.64
CA VAL A 155 0.15 -6.00 7.21
C VAL A 155 1.29 -5.27 7.90
N SER A 156 1.95 -5.95 8.83
CA SER A 156 3.16 -5.43 9.49
C SER A 156 4.35 -5.36 8.52
N THR A 157 4.46 -6.32 7.60
CA THR A 157 5.57 -6.42 6.64
C THR A 157 5.02 -6.74 5.25
N PRO A 158 4.85 -5.73 4.36
CA PRO A 158 4.34 -5.95 3.01
C PRO A 158 5.36 -6.62 2.11
N SER A 159 4.90 -7.42 1.14
CA SER A 159 5.76 -8.08 0.16
C SER A 159 6.21 -7.19 -0.96
N ASN A 160 5.35 -6.28 -1.33
CA ASN A 160 5.73 -5.34 -2.37
C ASN A 160 6.57 -4.24 -1.73
N PRO A 161 7.81 -4.09 -2.20
CA PRO A 161 8.68 -3.09 -1.66
C PRO A 161 8.02 -1.68 -1.75
N GLY A 162 7.90 -0.91 -0.65
CA GLY A 162 7.31 0.44 -0.60
C GLY A 162 5.82 0.51 -0.34
N SER A 163 5.12 -0.62 -0.24
CA SER A 163 3.69 -0.63 0.05
C SER A 163 3.37 -0.26 1.50
N TYR A 164 3.97 0.84 1.97
CA TYR A 164 3.64 1.46 3.25
C TYR A 164 2.74 2.67 3.03
N MET A 165 1.70 2.77 3.86
CA MET A 165 0.72 3.84 3.79
C MET A 165 1.13 5.02 4.64
N GLN A 166 0.85 6.22 4.14
CA GLN A 166 1.04 7.48 4.85
C GLN A 166 -0.32 8.13 5.12
N THR A 167 -0.43 8.79 6.27
CA THR A 167 -1.62 9.58 6.59
C THR A 167 -1.70 10.78 5.68
N ILE A 168 -2.85 10.97 5.06
CA ILE A 168 -3.19 12.20 4.36
C ILE A 168 -3.48 13.27 5.42
N ARG A 169 -2.59 14.26 5.58
CA ARG A 169 -2.78 15.39 6.50
C ARG A 169 -3.09 16.63 5.72
N GLU A 170 -4.16 17.35 6.08
CA GLU A 170 -4.40 18.71 5.59
C GLU A 170 -3.20 19.61 5.97
N GLY A 171 -2.76 20.38 4.98
CA GLY A 171 -1.58 21.24 5.02
C GLY A 171 -1.22 21.86 6.36
N LYS A 172 -0.18 21.33 6.95
CA LYS A 172 0.88 22.10 7.58
C LYS A 172 2.18 21.69 6.94
N GLU A 173 2.72 22.55 6.09
CA GLU A 173 4.14 22.54 5.77
C GLU A 173 4.92 22.66 7.09
N ASN A 174 5.18 21.54 7.73
CA ASN A 174 6.30 21.45 8.65
C ASN A 174 7.47 20.85 7.88
N ASN A 175 8.01 21.64 6.96
CA ASN A 175 9.34 21.46 6.42
C ASN A 175 10.35 21.80 7.53
N THR A 176 10.37 21.01 8.57
CA THR A 176 11.43 20.99 9.56
C THR A 176 12.00 19.58 9.59
N ASN A 177 12.83 19.30 8.57
CA ASN A 177 13.89 18.32 8.76
C ASN A 177 14.67 18.82 10.01
N PRO A 178 14.66 18.08 11.14
CA PRO A 178 15.34 18.52 12.37
C PRO A 178 16.84 18.74 12.17
N TYR A 179 17.40 18.21 11.07
CA TYR A 179 18.80 18.38 10.68
C TYR A 179 19.07 19.59 9.78
N THR A 180 18.04 20.30 9.28
CA THR A 180 18.25 21.50 8.42
C THR A 180 18.94 22.61 9.21
N LYS A 181 18.58 22.78 10.47
CA LYS A 181 19.21 23.74 11.38
C LYS A 181 20.64 23.33 11.75
N ALA A 182 20.88 22.04 11.95
CA ALA A 182 22.22 21.52 12.21
C ALA A 182 23.14 21.66 10.99
N ASN A 183 22.64 21.39 9.81
CA ASN A 183 23.40 21.52 8.57
C ASN A 183 23.71 22.99 8.21
N SER A 184 22.81 23.95 8.49
CA SER A 184 23.10 25.37 8.30
C SER A 184 24.22 25.86 9.24
N ILE A 185 24.19 25.45 10.50
CA ILE A 185 25.21 25.81 11.51
C ILE A 185 26.58 25.19 11.12
N VAL A 186 26.60 23.94 10.66
CA VAL A 186 27.84 23.30 10.19
C VAL A 186 28.41 24.02 8.97
N THR A 187 27.55 24.42 8.04
CA THR A 187 27.98 25.18 6.84
C THR A 187 28.52 26.57 7.20
N GLU A 188 27.87 27.26 8.13
CA GLU A 188 28.36 28.57 8.61
C GLU A 188 29.71 28.45 9.33
N ILE A 189 29.93 27.40 10.14
CA ILE A 189 31.22 27.21 10.84
C ILE A 189 32.32 26.84 9.83
N LEU A 190 32.04 26.09 8.80
CA LEU A 190 33.02 25.72 7.77
C LEU A 190 33.36 26.88 6.84
N CYS A 191 32.42 27.81 6.58
CA CYS A 191 32.69 28.98 5.76
C CYS A 191 33.33 30.16 6.53
N ALA A 192 33.27 30.18 7.87
CA ALA A 192 33.86 31.23 8.70
C ALA A 192 35.36 30.99 8.99
N ASN A 193 35.94 29.83 8.66
CA ASN A 193 37.34 29.46 8.92
C ASN A 193 38.16 29.27 7.64
N GLY A 194 37.75 29.88 6.50
CA GLY A 194 38.46 29.86 5.22
C GLY A 194 38.93 31.23 4.79
#